data_d633fdc8a6b87c1153f590e8d421d99c
#
_entry.id   d633fdc8a6b87c1153f590e8d421d99c
#
_cell.length_a   1.000
_cell.length_b   1.000
_cell.length_c   1.000
_cell.angle_alpha   90.00
_cell.angle_beta   90.00
_cell.angle_gamma   90.00
#
_symmetry.space_group_name_H-M   'P 1'
#
loop_
_entity.id
_entity.type
_entity.pdbx_description
1 polymer ?
#
loop_
_entity_poly.entity_id
_entity_poly.type
_entity_poly.pdbx_seq_one_letter_code
_entity_poly.pdbx_strand_id
1 'polypeptide(L)'
;MNPYNRAEILDINFSQKLKNGSLPNNITKHSISNLGLKVSDIISIFESQVFSRHMDIKARELKEKGECFYTIGSSGHESNAVFGHIFPYTDIAFLHYRSGPFFIERSKQIPGSSPLYDMALSFMASSEDPISGGRHKVIGSK
;
A
#
# COMPACT_ATOMS: atom_id res chain seq x y z
N MET A 1 14.44 15.92 -16.86
CA MET A 1 14.30 14.61 -16.15
C MET A 1 15.37 14.55 -15.07
N ASN A 2 14.97 14.29 -13.84
CA ASN A 2 15.97 14.05 -12.77
C ASN A 2 16.61 12.69 -13.07
N PRO A 3 17.93 12.61 -13.34
CA PRO A 3 18.59 11.39 -13.80
C PRO A 3 18.63 10.28 -12.74
N TYR A 4 18.06 10.50 -11.55
CA TYR A 4 18.15 9.59 -10.41
C TYR A 4 16.77 9.32 -9.80
N ASN A 5 15.87 8.66 -10.54
CA ASN A 5 14.61 8.17 -9.96
C ASN A 5 14.83 6.76 -9.38
N ARG A 6 15.14 6.69 -8.08
CA ARG A 6 15.38 5.40 -7.39
C ARG A 6 14.20 4.43 -7.48
N ALA A 7 12.98 4.93 -7.51
CA ALA A 7 11.80 4.07 -7.61
C ALA A 7 11.71 3.40 -8.97
N GLU A 8 11.97 4.13 -10.03
CA GLU A 8 11.99 3.61 -11.39
C GLU A 8 13.10 2.55 -11.56
N ILE A 9 14.29 2.81 -11.02
CA ILE A 9 15.40 1.84 -11.03
C ILE A 9 15.02 0.56 -10.30
N LEU A 10 14.36 0.66 -9.14
CA LEU A 10 13.90 -0.51 -8.38
C LEU A 10 12.84 -1.30 -9.15
N ASP A 11 11.89 -0.63 -9.78
CA ASP A 11 10.83 -1.26 -10.55
C ASP A 11 11.38 -1.96 -11.80
N ILE A 12 12.33 -1.34 -12.50
CA ILE A 12 13.04 -1.94 -13.63
C ILE A 12 13.83 -3.19 -13.18
N ASN A 13 14.61 -3.05 -12.12
CA ASN A 13 15.41 -4.16 -11.59
C ASN A 13 14.53 -5.33 -11.13
N PHE A 14 13.43 -5.06 -10.46
CA PHE A 14 12.49 -6.08 -10.02
C PHE A 14 11.84 -6.79 -11.21
N SER A 15 11.38 -6.03 -12.21
CA SER A 15 10.81 -6.57 -13.43
C SER A 15 11.79 -7.45 -14.21
N GLN A 16 13.06 -7.06 -14.26
CA GLN A 16 14.11 -7.87 -14.88
C GLN A 16 14.36 -9.17 -14.11
N LYS A 17 14.40 -9.13 -12.77
CA LYS A 17 14.53 -10.33 -11.93
C LYS A 17 13.38 -11.30 -12.12
N LEU A 18 12.14 -10.79 -12.21
CA LEU A 18 10.96 -11.61 -12.51
C LEU A 18 11.08 -12.30 -13.87
N LYS A 19 11.42 -11.53 -14.92
CA LYS A 19 11.57 -12.06 -16.28
C LYS A 19 12.66 -13.16 -16.38
N ASN A 20 13.73 -12.99 -15.63
CA ASN A 20 14.88 -13.89 -15.65
C ASN A 20 14.75 -15.05 -14.64
N GLY A 21 13.68 -15.12 -13.87
CA GLY A 21 13.50 -16.12 -12.81
C GLY A 21 14.56 -16.04 -11.69
N SER A 22 15.27 -14.91 -11.56
CA SER A 22 16.39 -14.73 -10.62
C SER A 22 15.95 -14.16 -9.26
N LEU A 23 14.76 -14.54 -8.80
CA LEU A 23 14.32 -14.18 -7.45
C LEU A 23 15.07 -15.01 -6.41
N PRO A 24 15.39 -14.42 -5.23
CA PRO A 24 16.04 -15.18 -4.18
C PRO A 24 15.19 -16.39 -3.79
N ASN A 25 15.79 -17.56 -3.80
CA ASN A 25 15.17 -18.77 -3.25
C ASN A 25 15.19 -18.67 -1.72
N ASN A 26 14.15 -18.12 -1.13
CA ASN A 26 13.94 -18.22 0.30
C ASN A 26 13.45 -19.63 0.60
N ILE A 27 14.34 -20.47 1.11
CA ILE A 27 13.97 -21.75 1.72
C ILE A 27 13.29 -21.41 3.05
N THR A 28 12.00 -21.13 2.99
CA THR A 28 11.20 -21.00 4.22
C THR A 28 10.95 -22.41 4.76
N LYS A 29 11.28 -22.63 6.03
CA LYS A 29 10.95 -23.86 6.75
C LYS A 29 9.45 -24.00 7.04
N HIS A 30 8.66 -22.98 6.70
CA HIS A 30 7.23 -22.93 6.95
C HIS A 30 6.47 -23.05 5.64
N SER A 31 5.58 -24.04 5.55
CA SER A 31 4.61 -24.10 4.47
C SER A 31 3.39 -23.25 4.82
N ILE A 32 2.70 -22.75 3.80
CA ILE A 32 1.46 -21.98 3.95
C ILE A 32 0.41 -22.73 4.78
N SER A 33 0.33 -24.06 4.59
CA SER A 33 -0.57 -24.94 5.34
C SER A 33 -0.33 -24.93 6.85
N ASN A 34 0.88 -24.60 7.30
CA ASN A 34 1.25 -24.56 8.71
C ASN A 34 0.89 -23.22 9.39
N LEU A 35 0.50 -22.23 8.61
CA LEU A 35 0.19 -20.88 9.10
C LEU A 35 -1.30 -20.67 9.40
N GLY A 36 -2.15 -21.65 9.12
CA GLY A 36 -3.61 -21.53 9.29
C GLY A 36 -4.27 -20.53 8.32
N LEU A 37 -3.53 -20.04 7.32
CA LEU A 37 -4.02 -19.12 6.30
C LEU A 37 -4.52 -19.89 5.08
N LYS A 38 -5.58 -19.42 4.47
CA LYS A 38 -6.07 -19.91 3.17
C LYS A 38 -5.30 -19.22 2.04
N VAL A 39 -5.26 -19.86 0.88
CA VAL A 39 -4.67 -19.24 -0.32
C VAL A 39 -5.36 -17.91 -0.66
N SER A 40 -6.67 -17.81 -0.45
CA SER A 40 -7.44 -16.56 -0.61
C SER A 40 -6.91 -15.42 0.25
N ASP A 41 -6.49 -15.72 1.49
CA ASP A 41 -5.99 -14.71 2.44
C ASP A 41 -4.65 -14.16 1.96
N ILE A 42 -3.80 -15.04 1.44
CA ILE A 42 -2.49 -14.66 0.89
C ILE A 42 -2.65 -13.82 -0.37
N ILE A 43 -3.59 -14.19 -1.25
CA ILE A 43 -3.89 -13.40 -2.45
C ILE A 43 -4.42 -12.02 -2.04
N SER A 44 -5.32 -11.94 -1.06
CA SER A 44 -5.85 -10.67 -0.54
C SER A 44 -4.75 -9.78 0.02
N ILE A 45 -3.87 -10.33 0.85
CA ILE A 45 -2.72 -9.60 1.42
C ILE A 45 -1.81 -9.07 0.30
N PHE A 46 -1.47 -9.92 -0.66
CA PHE A 46 -0.62 -9.54 -1.79
C PHE A 46 -1.26 -8.45 -2.66
N GLU A 47 -2.55 -8.56 -2.95
CA GLU A 47 -3.30 -7.54 -3.67
C GLU A 47 -3.23 -6.17 -2.97
N SER A 48 -3.38 -6.14 -1.66
CA SER A 48 -3.27 -4.89 -0.87
C SER A 48 -1.87 -4.29 -0.93
N GLN A 49 -0.82 -5.12 -0.95
CA GLN A 49 0.55 -4.67 -1.16
C GLN A 49 0.72 -4.03 -2.54
N VAL A 50 0.21 -4.68 -3.58
CA VAL A 50 0.26 -4.19 -4.96
C VAL A 50 -0.52 -2.90 -5.11
N PHE A 51 -1.73 -2.80 -4.59
CA PHE A 51 -2.52 -1.58 -4.62
C PHE A 51 -1.81 -0.41 -3.93
N SER A 52 -1.26 -0.64 -2.75
CA SER A 52 -0.50 0.40 -2.05
C SER A 52 0.69 0.89 -2.89
N ARG A 53 1.39 -0.02 -3.55
CA ARG A 53 2.50 0.33 -4.44
C ARG A 53 2.05 1.15 -5.64
N HIS A 54 0.94 0.77 -6.26
CA HIS A 54 0.37 1.53 -7.37
C HIS A 54 -0.11 2.93 -6.93
N MET A 55 -0.65 3.06 -5.72
CA MET A 55 -1.01 4.37 -5.16
C MET A 55 0.22 5.26 -4.96
N ASP A 56 1.34 4.71 -4.52
CA ASP A 56 2.60 5.46 -4.40
C ASP A 56 3.10 5.98 -5.77
N ILE A 57 3.00 5.14 -6.80
CA ILE A 57 3.36 5.51 -8.17
C ILE A 57 2.41 6.61 -8.67
N LYS A 58 1.11 6.42 -8.47
CA LYS A 58 0.09 7.38 -8.90
C LYS A 58 0.25 8.74 -8.23
N ALA A 59 0.57 8.77 -6.94
CA ALA A 59 0.85 10.02 -6.24
C ALA A 59 2.02 10.80 -6.85
N ARG A 60 3.05 10.10 -7.36
CA ARG A 60 4.18 10.74 -8.05
C ARG A 60 3.79 11.31 -9.40
N GLU A 61 3.01 10.56 -10.18
CA GLU A 61 2.48 11.06 -11.46
C GLU A 61 1.61 12.31 -11.26
N LEU A 62 0.76 12.32 -10.23
CA LEU A 62 -0.08 13.47 -9.89
C LEU A 62 0.76 14.66 -9.43
N LYS A 63 1.85 14.40 -8.70
CA LYS A 63 2.76 15.46 -8.30
C LYS A 63 3.46 16.12 -9.49
N GLU A 64 3.90 15.34 -10.48
CA GLU A 64 4.50 15.87 -11.70
C GLU A 64 3.53 16.79 -12.47
N LYS A 65 2.21 16.55 -12.33
CA LYS A 65 1.13 17.38 -12.89
C LYS A 65 0.75 18.57 -11.98
N GLY A 66 1.34 18.68 -10.79
CA GLY A 66 0.97 19.71 -9.81
C GLY A 66 -0.34 19.43 -9.04
N GLU A 67 -0.88 18.23 -9.15
CA GLU A 67 -2.16 17.82 -8.55
C GLU A 67 -2.00 17.12 -7.19
N CYS A 68 -0.78 16.82 -6.79
CA CYS A 68 -0.47 16.18 -5.51
C CYS A 68 0.71 16.86 -4.84
N PHE A 69 0.61 17.09 -3.54
CA PHE A 69 1.63 17.79 -2.78
C PHE A 69 2.62 16.86 -2.10
N TYR A 70 2.27 15.60 -1.92
CA TYR A 70 3.02 14.68 -1.07
C TYR A 70 3.24 13.34 -1.76
N THR A 71 4.49 12.87 -1.79
CA THR A 71 4.89 11.65 -2.48
C THR A 71 5.67 10.65 -1.63
N ILE A 72 5.70 10.82 -0.32
CA ILE A 72 6.30 9.80 0.55
C ILE A 72 5.33 8.62 0.62
N GLY A 73 5.74 7.51 0.05
CA GLY A 73 4.93 6.32 -0.05
C GLY A 73 5.20 5.27 1.02
N SER A 74 4.50 4.16 0.90
CA SER A 74 4.58 2.99 1.77
C SER A 74 5.69 2.00 1.37
N SER A 75 6.49 2.33 0.37
CA SER A 75 7.55 1.47 -0.16
C SER A 75 8.48 0.96 0.94
N GLY A 76 8.65 -0.37 1.01
CA GLY A 76 9.39 -1.06 2.08
C GLY A 76 8.55 -1.43 3.31
N HIS A 77 7.28 -1.03 3.35
CA HIS A 77 6.33 -1.34 4.42
C HIS A 77 5.15 -2.23 3.95
N GLU A 78 5.30 -2.87 2.80
CA GLU A 78 4.24 -3.68 2.18
C GLU A 78 3.78 -4.83 3.08
N SER A 79 4.68 -5.39 3.89
CA SER A 79 4.35 -6.44 4.85
C SER A 79 3.34 -6.04 5.94
N ASN A 80 3.11 -4.73 6.13
CA ASN A 80 2.10 -4.26 7.07
C ASN A 80 0.67 -4.69 6.69
N ALA A 81 0.43 -5.11 5.44
CA ALA A 81 -0.83 -5.72 5.03
C ALA A 81 -1.17 -6.97 5.88
N VAL A 82 -0.18 -7.73 6.32
CA VAL A 82 -0.39 -8.90 7.20
C VAL A 82 -1.08 -8.49 8.50
N PHE A 83 -0.65 -7.39 9.11
CA PHE A 83 -1.29 -6.86 10.32
C PHE A 83 -2.70 -6.34 10.03
N GLY A 84 -2.93 -5.73 8.85
CA GLY A 84 -4.25 -5.31 8.40
C GLY A 84 -5.22 -6.50 8.23
N HIS A 85 -4.70 -7.67 7.88
CA HIS A 85 -5.48 -8.90 7.78
C HIS A 85 -5.83 -9.51 9.14
N ILE A 86 -4.85 -9.50 10.06
CA ILE A 86 -4.96 -10.21 11.36
C ILE A 86 -5.76 -9.40 12.38
N PHE A 87 -5.54 -8.08 12.45
CA PHE A 87 -6.21 -7.23 13.42
C PHE A 87 -7.64 -6.89 12.98
N PRO A 88 -8.65 -7.11 13.82
CA PRO A 88 -10.02 -6.70 13.53
C PRO A 88 -10.11 -5.17 13.35
N TYR A 89 -11.05 -4.72 12.53
CA TYR A 89 -11.22 -3.29 12.25
C TYR A 89 -11.59 -2.47 13.50
N THR A 90 -12.11 -3.12 14.54
CA THR A 90 -12.47 -2.51 15.83
C THR A 90 -11.27 -2.15 16.70
N ASP A 91 -10.09 -2.72 16.41
CA ASP A 91 -8.89 -2.42 17.17
C ASP A 91 -8.39 -1.01 16.84
N ILE A 92 -7.93 -0.29 17.86
CA ILE A 92 -7.38 1.05 17.68
C ILE A 92 -6.05 0.95 16.94
N ALA A 93 -5.91 1.73 15.87
CA ALA A 93 -4.66 1.83 15.11
C ALA A 93 -4.33 3.30 14.82
N PHE A 94 -3.09 3.68 15.10
CA PHE A 94 -2.55 4.99 14.75
C PHE A 94 -1.79 4.87 13.44
N LEU A 95 -2.42 5.32 12.36
CA LEU A 95 -1.88 5.20 11.02
C LEU A 95 -1.14 6.47 10.60
N HIS A 96 -0.17 6.27 9.72
CA HIS A 96 0.58 7.36 9.09
C HIS A 96 0.75 7.07 7.58
N TYR A 97 1.39 7.96 6.86
CA TYR A 97 1.55 7.90 5.39
C TYR A 97 2.18 6.60 4.85
N ARG A 98 2.87 5.80 5.66
CA ARG A 98 3.43 4.50 5.25
C ARG A 98 2.51 3.32 5.54
N SER A 99 1.37 3.55 6.15
CA SER A 99 0.45 2.49 6.56
C SER A 99 -0.54 2.07 5.46
N GLY A 100 -0.29 2.48 4.20
CA GLY A 100 -1.17 2.17 3.08
C GLY A 100 -1.55 0.70 2.97
N PRO A 101 -0.60 -0.26 2.97
CA PRO A 101 -0.93 -1.68 2.84
C PRO A 101 -1.81 -2.19 3.99
N PHE A 102 -1.52 -1.76 5.22
CA PHE A 102 -2.35 -2.06 6.38
C PHE A 102 -3.77 -1.53 6.22
N PHE A 103 -3.90 -0.27 5.84
CA PHE A 103 -5.20 0.39 5.70
C PHE A 103 -6.05 -0.26 4.61
N ILE A 104 -5.47 -0.55 3.45
CA ILE A 104 -6.17 -1.20 2.33
C ILE A 104 -6.68 -2.57 2.75
N GLU A 105 -5.82 -3.42 3.34
CA GLU A 105 -6.21 -4.78 3.72
C GLU A 105 -7.27 -4.77 4.81
N ARG A 106 -7.08 -3.95 5.84
CA ARG A 106 -8.03 -3.85 6.96
C ARG A 106 -9.40 -3.33 6.53
N SER A 107 -9.43 -2.39 5.59
CA SER A 107 -10.67 -1.82 5.05
C SER A 107 -11.55 -2.85 4.35
N LYS A 108 -10.97 -3.96 3.86
CA LYS A 108 -11.74 -5.06 3.27
C LYS A 108 -12.70 -5.74 4.27
N GLN A 109 -12.49 -5.55 5.56
CA GLN A 109 -13.40 -6.03 6.61
C GLN A 109 -14.67 -5.17 6.73
N ILE A 110 -14.70 -4.00 6.09
CA ILE A 110 -15.81 -3.05 6.15
C ILE A 110 -16.51 -3.02 4.79
N PRO A 111 -17.74 -3.54 4.67
CA PRO A 111 -18.51 -3.49 3.42
C PRO A 111 -18.69 -2.04 2.93
N GLY A 112 -18.46 -1.82 1.65
CA GLY A 112 -18.63 -0.50 1.02
C GLY A 112 -17.49 0.48 1.26
N SER A 113 -16.41 0.09 1.95
CA SER A 113 -15.23 0.93 2.09
C SER A 113 -14.53 1.17 0.73
N SER A 114 -13.94 2.34 0.56
CA SER A 114 -13.22 2.73 -0.66
C SER A 114 -11.82 3.23 -0.33
N PRO A 115 -10.93 2.39 0.23
CA PRO A 115 -9.64 2.84 0.77
C PRO A 115 -8.74 3.51 -0.27
N LEU A 116 -8.78 3.09 -1.52
CA LEU A 116 -7.97 3.71 -2.58
C LEU A 116 -8.46 5.12 -2.92
N TYR A 117 -9.77 5.33 -2.88
CA TYR A 117 -10.37 6.64 -3.08
C TYR A 117 -10.03 7.59 -1.93
N ASP A 118 -10.18 7.14 -0.68
CA ASP A 118 -9.84 7.92 0.50
C ASP A 118 -8.35 8.31 0.53
N MET A 119 -7.47 7.39 0.13
CA MET A 119 -6.04 7.67 -0.04
C MET A 119 -5.78 8.72 -1.12
N ALA A 120 -6.49 8.65 -2.24
CA ALA A 120 -6.36 9.64 -3.32
C ALA A 120 -6.80 11.02 -2.85
N LEU A 121 -7.91 11.15 -2.14
CA LEU A 121 -8.37 12.41 -1.54
C LEU A 121 -7.31 13.00 -0.60
N SER A 122 -6.69 12.16 0.22
CA SER A 122 -5.61 12.57 1.12
C SER A 122 -4.37 13.05 0.36
N PHE A 123 -3.97 12.38 -0.74
CA PHE A 123 -2.82 12.77 -1.55
C PHE A 123 -3.03 14.12 -2.25
N MET A 124 -4.25 14.39 -2.70
CA MET A 124 -4.62 15.60 -3.40
C MET A 124 -4.96 16.75 -2.45
N ALA A 125 -4.88 16.54 -1.14
CA ALA A 125 -5.30 17.50 -0.11
C ALA A 125 -6.74 18.00 -0.32
N SER A 126 -7.63 17.07 -0.71
CA SER A 126 -9.03 17.38 -0.93
C SER A 126 -9.76 17.72 0.37
N SER A 127 -10.67 18.68 0.32
CA SER A 127 -11.59 18.97 1.42
C SER A 127 -12.51 17.80 1.76
N GLU A 128 -12.66 16.85 0.83
CA GLU A 128 -13.45 15.63 0.97
C GLU A 128 -12.68 14.48 1.63
N ASP A 129 -11.39 14.66 1.96
CA ASP A 129 -10.63 13.70 2.72
C ASP A 129 -11.33 13.42 4.07
N PRO A 130 -11.79 12.19 4.32
CA PRO A 130 -12.65 11.87 5.45
C PRO A 130 -11.97 12.04 6.81
N ILE A 131 -10.64 12.07 6.84
CA ILE A 131 -9.87 12.18 8.09
C ILE A 131 -9.44 13.61 8.39
N SER A 132 -8.81 14.27 7.43
CA SER A 132 -8.17 15.57 7.69
C SER A 132 -8.81 16.73 6.93
N GLY A 133 -9.72 16.47 5.99
CA GLY A 133 -10.27 17.51 5.12
C GLY A 133 -9.16 18.22 4.34
N GLY A 134 -8.16 17.48 3.90
CA GLY A 134 -7.04 18.01 3.12
C GLY A 134 -5.97 18.77 3.91
N ARG A 135 -6.05 18.82 5.25
CA ARG A 135 -5.11 19.58 6.08
C ARG A 135 -3.82 18.83 6.38
N HIS A 136 -3.87 17.52 6.37
CA HIS A 136 -2.73 16.68 6.74
C HIS A 136 -2.84 15.32 6.08
N LYS A 137 -1.72 14.82 5.53
CA LYS A 137 -1.69 13.46 4.97
C LYS A 137 -1.66 12.44 6.09
N VAL A 138 -2.81 11.94 6.43
CA VAL A 138 -3.01 10.75 7.25
C VAL A 138 -3.78 9.71 6.43
N ILE A 139 -3.55 8.46 6.70
CA ILE A 139 -4.27 7.37 6.02
C ILE A 139 -5.34 6.86 6.95
N GLY A 140 -6.56 6.75 6.43
CA GLY A 140 -7.67 6.24 7.19
C GLY A 140 -9.03 6.54 6.54
N SER A 141 -10.06 6.09 7.20
CA SER A 141 -11.47 6.41 6.95
C SER A 141 -12.18 6.64 8.28
N LYS A 142 -13.36 7.26 8.22
CA LYS A 142 -14.21 7.41 9.42
C LYS A 142 -14.80 6.07 9.80
#